data_043249578922dbf5f4a17ae0c0f82e6a
#
_entry.id   043249578922dbf5f4a17ae0c0f82e6a
#
_cell.length_a   1.000
_cell.length_b   1.000
_cell.length_c   1.000
_cell.angle_alpha   90.00
_cell.angle_beta   90.00
_cell.angle_gamma   90.00
#
_symmetry.space_group_name_H-M   'P 1'
#
loop_
_entity.id
_entity.type
_entity.pdbx_description
1 polymer ?
#
loop_
_entity_poly.entity_id
_entity_poly.type
_entity_poly.pdbx_seq_one_letter_code
_entity_poly.pdbx_strand_id
1 'polypeptide(L)'
;EMLRSLVGSEMCIRDRESAVEKGTTFRFRIQTDYNYPEALHKEEKVVTVVKEMAEDAEPESAFPILLVVEDNADIREYIANELQDTYKILQANNGKEGLILALRYTPNIIVSDIMMPEMDGIAMCKGIKENMNTSHIPVILLTAKDSIQDKEEGYDSGADSYLTKPFSAKLLRSRIKNLLEMRKRLARQIVENVPSTVVKNTEKRQSTSSPHPQLNRLDEAFLSKLTSLIEDNLDVEKIDTAFMIDCMNMSYSAFYRKVKALTELSPNEFVRKIKLRNSAHLLLTGEHNVSEAASMTGFNNMAHFRDCFKKEYGIPPSEYQKRYRQG
;
A
#
# COMPACT_ATOMS: atom_id res chain seq x y z
N GLU A 1 -24.49 27.29 20.02
CA GLU A 1 -23.15 26.77 20.49
C GLU A 1 -22.24 26.32 19.37
N MET A 2 -22.75 25.85 18.24
CA MET A 2 -21.96 25.45 17.07
C MET A 2 -21.25 26.63 16.35
N LEU A 3 -21.67 27.86 16.55
CA LEU A 3 -21.11 29.06 15.91
C LEU A 3 -19.85 29.63 16.60
N ARG A 4 -19.51 29.15 17.82
CA ARG A 4 -18.31 29.62 18.54
C ARG A 4 -17.04 28.84 18.25
N SER A 5 -17.12 27.68 17.63
CA SER A 5 -15.96 26.85 17.30
C SER A 5 -15.26 27.22 15.98
N LEU A 6 -15.83 28.13 15.19
CA LEU A 6 -15.26 28.57 13.90
C LEU A 6 -14.57 29.96 13.98
N VAL A 7 -14.50 30.56 15.16
CA VAL A 7 -13.86 31.86 15.41
C VAL A 7 -12.36 31.66 15.69
N GLY A 8 -11.65 31.10 14.76
CA GLY A 8 -10.19 30.91 14.88
C GLY A 8 -9.54 30.53 13.56
N SER A 9 -10.32 30.14 12.58
CA SER A 9 -9.89 30.02 11.20
C SER A 9 -10.64 31.07 10.40
N GLU A 10 -9.93 31.93 9.69
CA GLU A 10 -10.46 33.09 8.95
C GLU A 10 -11.38 32.73 7.77
N MET A 11 -12.19 31.72 7.95
CA MET A 11 -13.27 31.35 7.04
C MET A 11 -14.55 32.05 7.49
N CYS A 12 -14.82 33.24 6.96
CA CYS A 12 -16.03 33.99 7.23
C CYS A 12 -17.21 33.41 6.44
N ILE A 13 -18.19 32.80 7.13
CA ILE A 13 -19.53 32.65 6.58
C ILE A 13 -20.11 34.04 6.43
N ARG A 14 -20.26 34.51 5.17
CA ARG A 14 -20.65 35.88 4.91
C ARG A 14 -22.18 36.05 4.86
N ASP A 15 -22.89 35.09 4.28
CA ASP A 15 -24.31 35.18 4.09
C ASP A 15 -25.01 33.83 4.30
N ARG A 16 -26.13 33.87 4.99
CA ARG A 16 -27.05 32.73 5.14
C ARG A 16 -28.44 33.18 4.67
N GLU A 17 -28.95 32.52 3.64
CA GLU A 17 -30.31 32.66 3.19
C GLU A 17 -31.11 31.39 3.52
N SER A 18 -32.23 31.51 4.22
CA SER A 18 -33.11 30.38 4.58
C SER A 18 -34.56 30.74 4.29
N ALA A 19 -35.25 29.87 3.56
CA ALA A 19 -36.68 30.00 3.32
C ALA A 19 -37.37 28.66 3.66
N VAL A 20 -38.53 28.77 4.29
CA VAL A 20 -39.38 27.61 4.61
C VAL A 20 -39.72 26.90 3.31
N GLU A 21 -39.49 25.57 3.27
CA GLU A 21 -39.69 24.68 2.12
C GLU A 21 -38.67 24.81 0.96
N LYS A 22 -37.74 25.77 1.01
CA LYS A 22 -36.69 25.96 -0.02
C LYS A 22 -35.28 25.65 0.42
N GLY A 23 -35.10 25.25 1.69
CA GLY A 23 -33.80 24.92 2.26
C GLY A 23 -33.00 26.13 2.73
N THR A 24 -31.73 25.88 3.09
CA THR A 24 -30.79 26.91 3.57
C THR A 24 -29.57 26.92 2.69
N THR A 25 -29.21 28.09 2.18
CA THR A 25 -28.00 28.31 1.38
C THR A 25 -26.98 29.06 2.23
N PHE A 26 -25.77 28.51 2.29
CA PHE A 26 -24.59 29.16 2.91
C PHE A 26 -23.63 29.60 1.82
N ARG A 27 -23.19 30.84 1.86
CA ARG A 27 -22.11 31.35 0.98
C ARG A 27 -20.86 31.54 1.76
N PHE A 28 -19.77 30.94 1.28
CA PHE A 28 -18.43 31.07 1.83
C PHE A 28 -17.56 31.88 0.88
N ARG A 29 -16.73 32.75 1.43
CA ARG A 29 -15.66 33.39 0.66
C ARG A 29 -14.33 32.95 1.24
N ILE A 30 -13.52 32.28 0.42
CA ILE A 30 -12.17 31.86 0.74
C ILE A 30 -11.22 32.77 0.02
N GLN A 31 -10.28 33.36 0.76
CA GLN A 31 -9.21 34.17 0.20
C GLN A 31 -8.15 33.23 -0.38
N THR A 32 -7.83 33.39 -1.66
CA THR A 32 -6.92 32.48 -2.40
C THR A 32 -5.63 33.18 -2.82
N ASP A 33 -5.41 34.40 -2.37
CA ASP A 33 -4.21 35.19 -2.68
C ASP A 33 -3.12 35.01 -1.61
N TYR A 34 -1.87 35.17 -2.06
CA TYR A 34 -0.65 34.89 -1.25
C TYR A 34 -0.37 35.90 -0.13
N ASN A 35 -1.20 36.94 0.07
CA ASN A 35 -0.98 37.99 1.07
C ASN A 35 -1.65 37.73 2.40
N TYR A 36 -1.89 36.49 2.73
CA TYR A 36 -2.47 36.11 4.01
C TYR A 36 -1.39 36.04 5.11
N PRO A 37 -1.48 36.79 6.21
CA PRO A 37 -0.38 36.92 7.19
C PRO A 37 0.05 35.62 7.88
N GLU A 38 -0.81 34.59 7.92
CA GLU A 38 -0.55 33.30 8.54
C GLU A 38 -0.57 32.13 7.53
N ALA A 39 -0.58 32.42 6.22
CA ALA A 39 -0.49 31.36 5.23
C ALA A 39 0.88 30.66 5.32
N LEU A 40 0.87 29.36 5.44
CA LEU A 40 2.07 28.55 5.25
C LEU A 40 2.52 28.72 3.79
N HIS A 41 3.41 29.66 3.57
CA HIS A 41 4.06 29.86 2.26
C HIS A 41 4.90 28.63 1.95
N LYS A 42 4.34 27.69 1.19
CA LYS A 42 5.14 26.69 0.51
C LYS A 42 5.73 27.34 -0.71
N GLU A 43 7.05 27.45 -0.74
CA GLU A 43 7.75 27.77 -1.96
C GLU A 43 7.27 26.86 -3.08
N GLU A 44 6.73 27.51 -4.11
CA GLU A 44 6.20 26.83 -5.28
C GLU A 44 7.33 26.18 -6.08
N LYS A 45 7.39 24.87 -6.05
CA LYS A 45 7.75 24.10 -7.24
C LYS A 45 7.08 22.74 -7.23
N VAL A 46 5.76 22.67 -7.10
CA VAL A 46 4.95 21.56 -7.66
C VAL A 46 3.52 22.09 -7.82
N VAL A 47 3.24 22.72 -8.93
CA VAL A 47 1.88 22.92 -9.41
C VAL A 47 1.70 22.10 -10.66
N THR A 48 0.52 21.53 -10.72
CA THR A 48 -0.10 20.80 -11.83
C THR A 48 0.15 19.29 -11.74
N VAL A 49 -0.80 18.49 -11.43
CA VAL A 49 -2.09 18.20 -12.06
C VAL A 49 -2.96 17.41 -11.07
N VAL A 50 -4.01 18.02 -10.52
CA VAL A 50 -5.19 17.23 -10.16
C VAL A 50 -6.06 17.21 -11.42
N LYS A 51 -5.71 16.38 -12.35
CA LYS A 51 -6.63 15.94 -13.39
C LYS A 51 -7.47 14.83 -12.76
N GLU A 52 -8.79 14.96 -12.87
CA GLU A 52 -9.73 13.88 -12.64
C GLU A 52 -9.16 12.59 -13.23
N MET A 53 -8.66 11.71 -12.36
CA MET A 53 -8.15 10.43 -12.81
C MET A 53 -9.35 9.52 -13.00
N ALA A 54 -9.59 9.18 -14.25
CA ALA A 54 -10.48 8.10 -14.64
C ALA A 54 -10.18 6.84 -13.78
N GLU A 55 -11.24 6.23 -13.31
CA GLU A 55 -11.24 4.93 -12.64
C GLU A 55 -10.51 3.92 -13.54
N ASP A 56 -9.30 3.52 -13.21
CA ASP A 56 -8.43 2.50 -13.82
C ASP A 56 -7.05 2.98 -14.32
N ALA A 57 -6.68 4.25 -14.13
CA ALA A 57 -5.32 4.67 -14.43
C ALA A 57 -4.37 4.24 -13.30
N GLU A 58 -3.46 3.32 -13.58
CA GLU A 58 -2.30 3.07 -12.72
C GLU A 58 -1.61 4.40 -12.39
N PRO A 59 -1.19 4.65 -11.13
CA PRO A 59 -0.33 5.78 -10.82
C PRO A 59 1.02 5.55 -11.52
N GLU A 60 1.09 5.90 -12.79
CA GLU A 60 2.29 5.78 -13.61
C GLU A 60 3.38 6.74 -13.13
N SER A 61 4.30 6.23 -12.33
CA SER A 61 5.69 6.58 -12.53
C SER A 61 6.38 5.37 -13.14
N ALA A 62 6.96 5.51 -14.33
CA ALA A 62 7.70 4.44 -15.01
C ALA A 62 8.84 3.85 -14.16
N PHE A 63 9.24 4.54 -13.09
CA PHE A 63 10.29 4.16 -12.16
C PHE A 63 9.77 4.02 -10.73
N PRO A 64 10.20 2.98 -9.98
CA PRO A 64 9.89 2.84 -8.56
C PRO A 64 10.47 4.01 -7.75
N ILE A 65 9.74 4.43 -6.71
CA ILE A 65 10.14 5.55 -5.87
C ILE A 65 11.09 5.06 -4.78
N LEU A 66 12.26 5.67 -4.67
CA LEU A 66 13.23 5.50 -3.59
C LEU A 66 13.27 6.78 -2.75
N LEU A 67 13.07 6.68 -1.44
CA LEU A 67 13.30 7.77 -0.51
C LEU A 67 14.69 7.63 0.13
N VAL A 68 15.51 8.66 -0.01
CA VAL A 68 16.83 8.79 0.63
C VAL A 68 16.73 9.79 1.76
N VAL A 69 17.08 9.36 2.98
CA VAL A 69 17.05 10.19 4.20
C VAL A 69 18.45 10.23 4.78
N GLU A 70 19.11 11.37 4.70
CA GLU A 70 20.51 11.56 5.08
C GLU A 70 20.72 13.05 5.38
N ASP A 71 21.27 13.41 6.53
CA ASP A 71 21.52 14.81 6.91
C ASP A 71 22.69 15.43 6.13
N ASN A 72 23.72 14.62 5.84
CA ASN A 72 24.84 15.06 5.03
C ASN A 72 24.46 15.18 3.55
N ALA A 73 24.48 16.44 3.05
CA ALA A 73 24.10 16.75 1.68
C ALA A 73 24.93 16.01 0.61
N ASP A 74 26.24 15.87 0.84
CA ASP A 74 27.16 15.23 -0.13
C ASP A 74 26.86 13.74 -0.25
N ILE A 75 26.60 13.06 0.87
CA ILE A 75 26.24 11.63 0.89
C ILE A 75 24.85 11.44 0.27
N ARG A 76 23.90 12.30 0.60
CA ARG A 76 22.54 12.25 0.05
C ARG A 76 22.54 12.43 -1.45
N GLU A 77 23.30 13.41 -1.97
CA GLU A 77 23.44 13.66 -3.40
C GLU A 77 24.19 12.52 -4.09
N TYR A 78 25.23 11.98 -3.49
CA TYR A 78 25.95 10.81 -4.00
C TYR A 78 24.99 9.62 -4.20
N ILE A 79 24.18 9.27 -3.19
CA ILE A 79 23.22 8.15 -3.29
C ILE A 79 22.19 8.46 -4.40
N ALA A 80 21.67 9.68 -4.45
CA ALA A 80 20.69 10.09 -5.44
C ALA A 80 21.23 9.98 -6.86
N ASN A 81 22.41 10.52 -7.11
CA ASN A 81 23.06 10.49 -8.44
C ASN A 81 23.33 9.06 -8.92
N GLU A 82 23.73 8.18 -8.02
CA GLU A 82 24.02 6.78 -8.35
C GLU A 82 22.77 5.95 -8.66
N LEU A 83 21.58 6.37 -8.22
CA LEU A 83 20.36 5.57 -8.32
C LEU A 83 19.28 6.19 -9.22
N GLN A 84 19.41 7.44 -9.66
CA GLN A 84 18.41 8.18 -10.44
C GLN A 84 18.04 7.52 -11.79
N ASP A 85 18.96 6.76 -12.39
CA ASP A 85 18.71 6.05 -13.64
C ASP A 85 17.69 4.92 -13.51
N THR A 86 17.45 4.45 -12.28
CA THR A 86 16.61 3.27 -12.00
C THR A 86 15.40 3.62 -11.13
N TYR A 87 15.50 4.68 -10.31
CA TYR A 87 14.49 5.07 -9.34
C TYR A 87 14.14 6.54 -9.46
N LYS A 88 12.88 6.85 -9.18
CA LYS A 88 12.49 8.24 -8.88
C LYS A 88 12.90 8.55 -7.45
N ILE A 89 13.87 9.46 -7.29
CA ILE A 89 14.45 9.77 -5.99
C ILE A 89 13.65 10.86 -5.28
N LEU A 90 13.26 10.59 -4.03
CA LEU A 90 12.84 11.57 -3.05
C LEU A 90 13.96 11.74 -2.02
N GLN A 91 14.19 12.94 -1.55
CA GLN A 91 15.25 13.25 -0.59
C GLN A 91 14.67 13.93 0.63
N ALA A 92 15.20 13.58 1.81
CA ALA A 92 14.92 14.20 3.10
C ALA A 92 16.23 14.41 3.87
N ASN A 93 16.30 15.46 4.67
CA ASN A 93 17.50 15.83 5.43
C ASN A 93 17.46 15.38 6.90
N ASN A 94 16.36 14.80 7.35
CA ASN A 94 16.19 14.22 8.70
C ASN A 94 15.04 13.21 8.71
N GLY A 95 14.93 12.44 9.79
CA GLY A 95 13.90 11.40 9.92
C GLY A 95 12.47 11.94 9.94
N LYS A 96 12.26 13.16 10.47
CA LYS A 96 10.92 13.77 10.53
C LYS A 96 10.40 14.11 9.13
N GLU A 97 11.23 14.74 8.31
CA GLU A 97 10.91 15.00 6.91
C GLU A 97 10.74 13.68 6.14
N GLY A 98 11.64 12.70 6.40
CA GLY A 98 11.55 11.34 5.82
C GLY A 98 10.22 10.66 6.11
N LEU A 99 9.74 10.71 7.35
CA LEU A 99 8.45 10.15 7.75
C LEU A 99 7.27 10.84 7.03
N ILE A 100 7.29 12.18 6.93
CA ILE A 100 6.26 12.95 6.21
C ILE A 100 6.22 12.55 4.73
N LEU A 101 7.39 12.45 4.08
CA LEU A 101 7.48 12.06 2.68
C LEU A 101 7.05 10.60 2.47
N ALA A 102 7.40 9.69 3.39
CA ALA A 102 6.98 8.29 3.34
C ALA A 102 5.45 8.15 3.43
N LEU A 103 4.80 8.88 4.33
CA LEU A 103 3.34 8.90 4.47
C LEU A 103 2.64 9.50 3.23
N ARG A 104 3.22 10.55 2.66
CA ARG A 104 2.63 11.24 1.51
C ARG A 104 2.78 10.49 0.19
N TYR A 105 3.97 9.95 -0.05
CA TYR A 105 4.33 9.37 -1.36
C TYR A 105 4.41 7.85 -1.37
N THR A 106 4.33 7.18 -0.20
CA THR A 106 4.43 5.72 -0.05
C THR A 106 5.50 5.11 -0.98
N PRO A 107 6.81 5.40 -0.76
CA PRO A 107 7.88 4.94 -1.63
C PRO A 107 7.99 3.42 -1.65
N ASN A 108 8.59 2.86 -2.70
CA ASN A 108 8.80 1.42 -2.83
C ASN A 108 9.89 0.89 -1.88
N ILE A 109 10.84 1.77 -1.49
CA ILE A 109 11.93 1.46 -0.56
C ILE A 109 12.48 2.75 0.04
N ILE A 110 13.00 2.67 1.26
CA ILE A 110 13.65 3.77 1.98
C ILE A 110 15.08 3.37 2.31
N VAL A 111 16.01 4.29 2.09
CA VAL A 111 17.40 4.22 2.56
C VAL A 111 17.61 5.40 3.50
N SER A 112 17.95 5.14 4.76
CA SER A 112 18.09 6.16 5.77
C SER A 112 19.37 6.02 6.57
N ASP A 113 20.03 7.14 6.86
CA ASP A 113 21.03 7.16 7.93
C ASP A 113 20.35 6.92 9.29
N ILE A 114 21.08 6.37 10.24
CA ILE A 114 20.65 6.22 11.62
C ILE A 114 20.82 7.54 12.36
N MET A 115 22.00 8.17 12.27
CA MET A 115 22.38 9.34 13.08
C MET A 115 22.00 10.63 12.38
N MET A 116 20.84 11.19 12.69
CA MET A 116 20.34 12.44 12.10
C MET A 116 19.75 13.36 13.16
N PRO A 117 19.76 14.70 12.94
CA PRO A 117 19.13 15.65 13.83
C PRO A 117 17.60 15.53 13.81
N GLU A 118 16.92 16.08 14.81
CA GLU A 118 15.47 16.12 15.03
C GLU A 118 14.81 14.74 15.25
N MET A 119 14.99 13.80 14.34
CA MET A 119 14.51 12.42 14.41
C MET A 119 15.54 11.52 13.76
N ASP A 120 16.02 10.55 14.49
CA ASP A 120 16.96 9.55 14.00
C ASP A 120 16.27 8.52 13.07
N GLY A 121 17.08 7.75 12.33
CA GLY A 121 16.59 6.76 11.39
C GLY A 121 15.86 5.59 12.05
N ILE A 122 16.19 5.25 13.30
CA ILE A 122 15.55 4.16 14.06
C ILE A 122 14.13 4.58 14.44
N ALA A 123 13.95 5.77 15.00
CA ALA A 123 12.66 6.32 15.36
C ALA A 123 11.77 6.50 14.12
N MET A 124 12.33 6.98 13.00
CA MET A 124 11.63 7.08 11.73
C MET A 124 11.19 5.69 11.23
N CYS A 125 12.09 4.70 11.24
CA CYS A 125 11.79 3.34 10.82
C CYS A 125 10.63 2.75 11.64
N LYS A 126 10.66 2.89 12.96
CA LYS A 126 9.58 2.47 13.85
C LYS A 126 8.25 3.13 13.48
N GLY A 127 8.24 4.45 13.28
CA GLY A 127 7.05 5.18 12.84
C GLY A 127 6.48 4.70 11.50
N ILE A 128 7.35 4.32 10.55
CA ILE A 128 6.97 3.75 9.27
C ILE A 128 6.36 2.35 9.46
N LYS A 129 6.98 1.50 10.29
CA LYS A 129 6.55 0.11 10.50
C LYS A 129 5.29 -0.02 11.35
N GLU A 130 5.02 0.92 12.21
CA GLU A 130 3.82 0.98 13.06
C GLU A 130 2.60 1.62 12.36
N ASN A 131 2.77 2.21 11.18
CA ASN A 131 1.68 2.84 10.45
C ASN A 131 1.12 1.91 9.37
N MET A 132 -0.21 1.73 9.35
CA MET A 132 -0.92 0.84 8.42
C MET A 132 -0.63 1.17 6.94
N ASN A 133 -0.45 2.45 6.59
CA ASN A 133 -0.23 2.88 5.21
C ASN A 133 1.18 2.61 4.72
N THR A 134 2.17 2.49 5.61
CA THR A 134 3.60 2.43 5.27
C THR A 134 4.33 1.20 5.80
N SER A 135 3.69 0.37 6.64
CA SER A 135 4.30 -0.81 7.27
C SER A 135 4.94 -1.79 6.28
N HIS A 136 4.40 -1.88 5.06
CA HIS A 136 4.92 -2.74 3.99
C HIS A 136 6.20 -2.22 3.33
N ILE A 137 6.56 -0.93 3.52
CA ILE A 137 7.71 -0.31 2.86
C ILE A 137 9.01 -0.86 3.47
N PRO A 138 9.91 -1.46 2.67
CA PRO A 138 11.20 -1.90 3.17
C PRO A 138 12.12 -0.72 3.49
N VAL A 139 12.86 -0.84 4.61
CA VAL A 139 13.78 0.19 5.11
C VAL A 139 15.18 -0.41 5.23
N ILE A 140 16.16 0.25 4.61
CA ILE A 140 17.59 -0.01 4.76
C ILE A 140 18.16 1.09 5.66
N LEU A 141 18.75 0.72 6.80
CA LEU A 141 19.44 1.65 7.67
C LEU A 141 20.95 1.65 7.38
N LEU A 142 21.51 2.85 7.21
CA LEU A 142 22.94 3.08 7.06
C LEU A 142 23.53 3.32 8.44
N THR A 143 24.58 2.58 8.83
CA THR A 143 25.15 2.62 10.17
C THR A 143 26.66 2.82 10.14
N ALA A 144 27.23 3.48 11.16
CA ALA A 144 28.66 3.52 11.35
C ALA A 144 29.21 2.15 11.81
N LYS A 145 30.50 1.87 11.56
CA LYS A 145 31.10 0.54 11.72
C LYS A 145 31.16 0.02 13.16
N ASP A 146 31.06 0.88 14.16
CA ASP A 146 31.38 0.54 15.56
C ASP A 146 30.16 0.35 16.49
N SER A 147 28.93 0.43 15.95
CA SER A 147 27.74 0.37 16.79
C SER A 147 27.09 -1.03 16.74
N ILE A 148 27.67 -1.97 17.48
CA ILE A 148 27.01 -3.29 17.72
C ILE A 148 25.71 -3.08 18.53
N GLN A 149 25.68 -2.09 19.43
CA GLN A 149 24.49 -1.70 20.20
C GLN A 149 23.37 -1.14 19.30
N ASP A 150 23.70 -0.32 18.29
CA ASP A 150 22.71 0.18 17.31
C ASP A 150 22.11 -0.94 16.46
N LYS A 151 22.82 -2.08 16.30
CA LYS A 151 22.26 -3.24 15.59
C LYS A 151 21.23 -4.00 16.42
N GLU A 152 21.42 -4.12 17.73
CA GLU A 152 20.46 -4.79 18.63
C GLU A 152 19.18 -3.94 18.78
N GLU A 153 19.31 -2.65 19.02
CA GLU A 153 18.17 -1.70 19.05
C GLU A 153 17.51 -1.56 17.67
N GLY A 154 18.29 -1.67 16.62
CA GLY A 154 17.83 -1.62 15.24
C GLY A 154 17.02 -2.85 14.81
N TYR A 155 17.32 -4.05 15.31
CA TYR A 155 16.48 -5.23 15.05
C TYR A 155 15.08 -5.07 15.65
N ASP A 156 14.96 -4.40 16.80
CA ASP A 156 13.66 -4.09 17.43
C ASP A 156 12.88 -2.98 16.67
N SER A 157 13.56 -2.17 15.86
CA SER A 157 12.90 -1.15 15.02
C SER A 157 12.14 -1.70 13.81
N GLY A 158 12.32 -2.98 13.47
CA GLY A 158 11.73 -3.63 12.31
C GLY A 158 12.36 -3.28 10.97
N ALA A 159 13.59 -2.75 10.95
CA ALA A 159 14.33 -2.48 9.71
C ALA A 159 14.58 -3.78 8.93
N ASP A 160 14.43 -3.72 7.60
CA ASP A 160 14.56 -4.90 6.74
C ASP A 160 16.03 -5.20 6.40
N SER A 161 16.93 -4.24 6.50
CA SER A 161 18.37 -4.42 6.22
C SER A 161 19.21 -3.31 6.85
N TYR A 162 20.46 -3.65 7.10
CA TYR A 162 21.52 -2.74 7.56
C TYR A 162 22.66 -2.70 6.57
N LEU A 163 23.29 -1.52 6.38
CA LEU A 163 24.46 -1.34 5.56
C LEU A 163 25.47 -0.44 6.29
N THR A 164 26.68 -0.94 6.54
CA THR A 164 27.72 -0.18 7.25
C THR A 164 28.40 0.83 6.34
N LYS A 165 28.59 2.06 6.86
CA LYS A 165 29.42 3.10 6.24
C LYS A 165 30.92 2.82 6.55
N PRO A 166 31.87 3.01 5.58
CA PRO A 166 31.63 3.43 4.20
C PRO A 166 31.13 2.26 3.32
N PHE A 167 30.24 2.55 2.39
CA PHE A 167 29.71 1.58 1.43
C PHE A 167 29.96 2.02 -0.02
N SER A 168 29.98 1.06 -0.95
CA SER A 168 29.99 1.36 -2.37
C SER A 168 28.56 1.43 -2.93
N ALA A 169 28.33 2.29 -3.92
CA ALA A 169 27.05 2.37 -4.63
C ALA A 169 26.61 1.01 -5.20
N LYS A 170 27.57 0.21 -5.69
CA LYS A 170 27.32 -1.16 -6.18
C LYS A 170 26.71 -2.06 -5.09
N LEU A 171 27.23 -1.98 -3.87
CA LEU A 171 26.71 -2.77 -2.73
C LEU A 171 25.32 -2.31 -2.33
N LEU A 172 25.09 -0.99 -2.24
CA LEU A 172 23.78 -0.41 -1.95
C LEU A 172 22.75 -0.82 -3.02
N ARG A 173 23.10 -0.67 -4.31
CA ARG A 173 22.24 -1.08 -5.44
C ARG A 173 21.86 -2.56 -5.38
N SER A 174 22.84 -3.43 -5.09
CA SER A 174 22.58 -4.87 -4.94
C SER A 174 21.67 -5.17 -3.75
N ARG A 175 21.85 -4.47 -2.63
CA ARG A 175 21.01 -4.64 -1.43
C ARG A 175 19.57 -4.23 -1.70
N ILE A 176 19.35 -3.07 -2.33
CA ILE A 176 18.03 -2.58 -2.73
C ILE A 176 17.36 -3.60 -3.66
N LYS A 177 18.05 -4.03 -4.72
CA LYS A 177 17.52 -5.00 -5.69
C LYS A 177 17.11 -6.30 -5.00
N ASN A 178 17.99 -6.88 -4.19
CA ASN A 178 17.72 -8.14 -3.50
C ASN A 178 16.50 -8.03 -2.56
N LEU A 179 16.37 -6.91 -1.85
CA LEU A 179 15.26 -6.69 -0.93
C LEU A 179 13.93 -6.57 -1.67
N LEU A 180 13.90 -5.82 -2.78
CA LEU A 180 12.71 -5.69 -3.62
C LEU A 180 12.34 -7.03 -4.28
N GLU A 181 13.30 -7.80 -4.78
CA GLU A 181 13.04 -9.13 -5.36
C GLU A 181 12.51 -10.11 -4.31
N MET A 182 13.06 -10.07 -3.10
CA MET A 182 12.60 -10.90 -1.99
C MET A 182 11.15 -10.58 -1.61
N ARG A 183 10.78 -9.29 -1.57
CA ARG A 183 9.39 -8.86 -1.37
C ARG A 183 8.46 -9.33 -2.49
N LYS A 184 8.88 -9.27 -3.74
CA LYS A 184 8.10 -9.81 -4.87
C LYS A 184 7.87 -11.32 -4.76
N ARG A 185 8.88 -12.08 -4.34
CA ARG A 185 8.72 -13.54 -4.13
C ARG A 185 7.71 -13.83 -3.02
N LEU A 186 7.81 -13.11 -1.90
CA LEU A 186 6.86 -13.23 -0.79
C LEU A 186 5.44 -12.88 -1.23
N ALA A 187 5.24 -11.80 -1.99
CA ALA A 187 3.95 -11.39 -2.53
C ALA A 187 3.29 -12.50 -3.39
N ARG A 188 4.07 -13.15 -4.24
CA ARG A 188 3.57 -14.30 -5.03
C ARG A 188 3.14 -15.47 -4.15
N GLN A 189 3.94 -15.82 -3.15
CA GLN A 189 3.59 -16.89 -2.20
C GLN A 189 2.32 -16.57 -1.42
N ILE A 190 2.12 -15.31 -1.02
CA ILE A 190 0.89 -14.87 -0.36
C ILE A 190 -0.32 -15.13 -1.25
N VAL A 191 -0.25 -14.69 -2.50
CA VAL A 191 -1.34 -14.83 -3.47
C VAL A 191 -1.66 -16.31 -3.77
N GLU A 192 -0.65 -17.19 -3.80
CA GLU A 192 -0.83 -18.63 -3.97
C GLU A 192 -1.43 -19.30 -2.74
N ASN A 193 -1.09 -18.83 -1.54
CA ASN A 193 -1.46 -19.45 -0.26
C ASN A 193 -2.62 -18.75 0.48
N VAL A 194 -3.31 -17.75 -0.11
CA VAL A 194 -4.48 -17.13 0.56
C VAL A 194 -5.52 -18.22 0.89
N PRO A 195 -5.86 -18.49 2.16
CA PRO A 195 -6.79 -19.57 2.50
C PRO A 195 -8.18 -19.29 1.94
N SER A 196 -8.88 -20.31 1.43
CA SER A 196 -10.33 -20.20 1.24
C SER A 196 -10.99 -20.33 2.61
N THR A 197 -11.88 -19.41 2.96
CA THR A 197 -12.48 -19.31 4.31
C THR A 197 -13.37 -20.49 4.72
N VAL A 198 -13.58 -21.47 3.83
CA VAL A 198 -14.45 -22.63 4.12
C VAL A 198 -13.73 -23.76 4.86
N VAL A 199 -12.41 -23.68 5.03
CA VAL A 199 -11.69 -24.66 5.87
C VAL A 199 -11.23 -23.97 7.15
N LYS A 200 -12.16 -23.77 8.09
CA LYS A 200 -11.83 -23.61 9.52
C LYS A 200 -11.33 -24.93 10.05
N ASN A 201 -10.11 -25.29 9.76
CA ASN A 201 -9.39 -26.29 10.52
C ASN A 201 -8.07 -25.70 11.00
N THR A 202 -8.11 -25.42 12.28
CA THR A 202 -7.06 -25.14 13.22
C THR A 202 -5.93 -26.17 13.11
N GLU A 203 -4.96 -25.88 12.26
CA GLU A 203 -3.62 -26.38 12.50
C GLU A 203 -2.72 -25.18 12.77
N LYS A 204 -2.39 -25.03 14.06
CA LYS A 204 -1.32 -24.15 14.53
C LYS A 204 -0.07 -24.49 13.71
N ARG A 205 0.27 -23.64 12.74
CA ARG A 205 1.60 -23.66 12.14
C ARG A 205 2.59 -23.35 13.26
N GLN A 206 3.27 -24.36 13.73
CA GLN A 206 4.45 -24.23 14.56
C GLN A 206 5.46 -23.36 13.79
N SER A 207 5.88 -22.30 14.45
CA SER A 207 6.93 -21.40 14.01
C SER A 207 8.25 -22.18 13.91
N THR A 208 8.54 -22.70 12.73
CA THR A 208 9.91 -23.08 12.39
C THR A 208 10.64 -21.80 12.02
N SER A 209 11.65 -21.45 12.78
CA SER A 209 12.56 -20.34 12.62
C SER A 209 13.40 -20.50 11.35
N SER A 210 12.84 -20.07 10.22
CA SER A 210 13.57 -19.86 8.96
C SER A 210 13.80 -18.36 8.79
N PRO A 211 14.99 -17.93 8.29
CA PRO A 211 15.29 -16.53 8.05
C PRO A 211 14.61 -16.03 6.74
N HIS A 212 13.31 -16.27 6.61
CA HIS A 212 12.51 -15.70 5.54
C HIS A 212 11.85 -14.42 6.04
N PRO A 213 11.77 -13.36 5.23
CA PRO A 213 11.04 -12.15 5.59
C PRO A 213 9.59 -12.53 5.85
N GLN A 214 9.21 -12.47 7.11
CA GLN A 214 7.83 -12.64 7.53
C GLN A 214 7.07 -11.34 7.23
N LEU A 215 5.80 -11.46 6.90
CA LEU A 215 4.92 -10.30 6.84
C LEU A 215 4.88 -9.62 8.21
N ASN A 216 4.89 -8.29 8.20
CA ASN A 216 4.59 -7.52 9.39
C ASN A 216 3.14 -7.83 9.82
N ARG A 217 2.89 -7.89 11.14
CA ARG A 217 1.56 -8.13 11.72
C ARG A 217 0.47 -7.19 11.15
N LEU A 218 0.82 -5.92 10.86
CA LEU A 218 -0.11 -4.97 10.24
C LEU A 218 -0.44 -5.33 8.80
N ASP A 219 0.52 -5.87 8.06
CA ASP A 219 0.31 -6.29 6.67
C ASP A 219 -0.51 -7.58 6.60
N GLU A 220 -0.32 -8.51 7.54
CA GLU A 220 -1.18 -9.69 7.69
C GLU A 220 -2.62 -9.31 8.04
N ALA A 221 -2.81 -8.39 9.00
CA ALA A 221 -4.12 -7.88 9.38
C ALA A 221 -4.80 -7.14 8.21
N PHE A 222 -4.04 -6.36 7.44
CA PHE A 222 -4.54 -5.69 6.24
C PHE A 222 -5.04 -6.67 5.19
N LEU A 223 -4.23 -7.68 4.84
CA LEU A 223 -4.61 -8.70 3.85
C LEU A 223 -5.79 -9.55 4.32
N SER A 224 -5.83 -9.93 5.59
CA SER A 224 -6.94 -10.66 6.18
C SER A 224 -8.24 -9.85 6.10
N LYS A 225 -8.21 -8.58 6.53
CA LYS A 225 -9.38 -7.69 6.46
C LYS A 225 -9.84 -7.48 5.01
N LEU A 226 -8.92 -7.24 4.07
CA LEU A 226 -9.24 -7.05 2.67
C LEU A 226 -9.83 -8.31 2.04
N THR A 227 -9.28 -9.49 2.36
CA THR A 227 -9.80 -10.76 1.86
C THR A 227 -11.21 -11.02 2.40
N SER A 228 -11.44 -10.86 3.71
CA SER A 228 -12.79 -11.02 4.30
C SER A 228 -13.79 -10.04 3.68
N LEU A 229 -13.39 -8.78 3.47
CA LEU A 229 -14.25 -7.78 2.83
C LEU A 229 -14.69 -8.21 1.42
N ILE A 230 -13.79 -8.81 0.65
CA ILE A 230 -14.10 -9.31 -0.69
C ILE A 230 -14.99 -10.55 -0.61
N GLU A 231 -14.71 -11.46 0.32
CA GLU A 231 -15.48 -12.71 0.50
C GLU A 231 -16.89 -12.46 1.02
N ASP A 232 -17.09 -11.47 1.88
CA ASP A 232 -18.41 -11.06 2.39
C ASP A 232 -19.28 -10.39 1.29
N ASN A 233 -18.68 -9.99 0.17
CA ASN A 233 -19.34 -9.31 -0.95
C ASN A 233 -19.11 -10.01 -2.29
N LEU A 234 -18.95 -11.34 -2.29
CA LEU A 234 -18.66 -12.11 -3.51
C LEU A 234 -19.73 -12.02 -4.58
N ASP A 235 -20.99 -11.96 -4.18
CA ASP A 235 -22.20 -11.88 -5.04
C ASP A 235 -22.35 -10.54 -5.74
N VAL A 236 -21.68 -9.50 -5.24
CA VAL A 236 -21.70 -8.17 -5.87
C VAL A 236 -20.90 -8.23 -7.19
N GLU A 237 -21.55 -7.86 -8.30
CA GLU A 237 -20.96 -7.89 -9.62
C GLU A 237 -19.63 -7.12 -9.67
N LYS A 238 -19.63 -5.91 -9.16
CA LYS A 238 -18.45 -5.06 -9.13
C LYS A 238 -18.22 -4.53 -7.70
N ILE A 239 -17.26 -5.12 -7.01
CA ILE A 239 -16.73 -4.52 -5.79
C ILE A 239 -15.88 -3.33 -6.24
N ASP A 240 -16.40 -2.12 -5.95
CA ASP A 240 -15.72 -0.89 -6.33
C ASP A 240 -14.47 -0.65 -5.47
N THR A 241 -13.40 -0.18 -6.12
CA THR A 241 -12.17 0.22 -5.43
C THR A 241 -12.43 1.32 -4.40
N ALA A 242 -13.38 2.23 -4.67
CA ALA A 242 -13.79 3.28 -3.73
C ALA A 242 -14.38 2.67 -2.45
N PHE A 243 -15.25 1.68 -2.55
CA PHE A 243 -15.80 0.97 -1.39
C PHE A 243 -14.71 0.31 -0.54
N MET A 244 -13.74 -0.36 -1.18
CA MET A 244 -12.61 -0.97 -0.45
C MET A 244 -11.77 0.08 0.27
N ILE A 245 -11.49 1.21 -0.37
CA ILE A 245 -10.72 2.32 0.19
C ILE A 245 -11.40 2.89 1.44
N ASP A 246 -12.71 3.14 1.37
CA ASP A 246 -13.51 3.65 2.49
C ASP A 246 -13.49 2.66 3.66
N CYS A 247 -13.74 1.37 3.40
CA CYS A 247 -13.69 0.31 4.42
C CYS A 247 -12.32 0.13 5.06
N MET A 248 -11.25 0.38 4.29
CA MET A 248 -9.86 0.29 4.77
C MET A 248 -9.36 1.60 5.37
N ASN A 249 -10.10 2.70 5.23
CA ASN A 249 -9.75 4.05 5.70
C ASN A 249 -8.38 4.51 5.18
N MET A 250 -8.17 4.41 3.88
CA MET A 250 -6.92 4.74 3.20
C MET A 250 -7.16 5.71 2.05
N SER A 251 -6.13 6.43 1.60
CA SER A 251 -6.17 7.12 0.32
C SER A 251 -6.04 6.13 -0.84
N TYR A 252 -6.57 6.47 -2.02
CA TYR A 252 -6.45 5.64 -3.23
C TYR A 252 -5.00 5.22 -3.51
N SER A 253 -4.08 6.19 -3.51
CA SER A 253 -2.66 5.93 -3.80
C SER A 253 -1.99 5.00 -2.79
N ALA A 254 -2.28 5.17 -1.48
CA ALA A 254 -1.72 4.32 -0.44
C ALA A 254 -2.29 2.90 -0.52
N PHE A 255 -3.61 2.78 -0.71
CA PHE A 255 -4.28 1.49 -0.88
C PHE A 255 -3.75 0.73 -2.10
N TYR A 256 -3.73 1.37 -3.27
CA TYR A 256 -3.23 0.77 -4.51
C TYR A 256 -1.79 0.26 -4.36
N ARG A 257 -0.89 1.12 -3.86
CA ARG A 257 0.53 0.75 -3.68
C ARG A 257 0.72 -0.35 -2.66
N LYS A 258 -0.04 -0.33 -1.55
CA LYS A 258 0.03 -1.38 -0.54
C LYS A 258 -0.45 -2.73 -1.08
N VAL A 259 -1.60 -2.77 -1.75
CA VAL A 259 -2.09 -4.01 -2.40
C VAL A 259 -1.08 -4.51 -3.41
N LYS A 260 -0.57 -3.64 -4.29
CA LYS A 260 0.43 -3.99 -5.30
C LYS A 260 1.73 -4.50 -4.67
N ALA A 261 2.22 -3.87 -3.61
CA ALA A 261 3.45 -4.29 -2.92
C ALA A 261 3.29 -5.64 -2.20
N LEU A 262 2.11 -5.93 -1.63
CA LEU A 262 1.86 -7.16 -0.87
C LEU A 262 1.42 -8.34 -1.74
N THR A 263 0.91 -8.10 -2.96
CA THR A 263 0.31 -9.13 -3.80
C THR A 263 0.85 -9.18 -5.24
N GLU A 264 1.63 -8.20 -5.67
CA GLU A 264 2.04 -7.97 -7.07
C GLU A 264 0.85 -7.74 -8.04
N LEU A 265 -0.38 -7.71 -7.52
CA LEU A 265 -1.60 -7.52 -8.29
C LEU A 265 -2.17 -6.11 -8.04
N SER A 266 -2.87 -5.56 -9.04
CA SER A 266 -3.73 -4.40 -8.81
C SER A 266 -4.93 -4.79 -7.92
N PRO A 267 -5.61 -3.84 -7.26
CA PRO A 267 -6.80 -4.15 -6.45
C PRO A 267 -7.87 -4.95 -7.21
N ASN A 268 -8.17 -4.57 -8.45
CA ASN A 268 -9.15 -5.26 -9.28
C ASN A 268 -8.70 -6.69 -9.67
N GLU A 269 -7.42 -6.89 -9.94
CA GLU A 269 -6.86 -8.23 -10.17
C GLU A 269 -6.92 -9.09 -8.93
N PHE A 270 -6.64 -8.51 -7.75
CA PHE A 270 -6.73 -9.24 -6.49
C PHE A 270 -8.17 -9.67 -6.18
N VAL A 271 -9.15 -8.76 -6.33
CA VAL A 271 -10.59 -9.10 -6.21
C VAL A 271 -10.96 -10.24 -7.17
N ARG A 272 -10.60 -10.12 -8.44
CA ARG A 272 -10.89 -11.15 -9.44
C ARG A 272 -10.27 -12.50 -9.05
N LYS A 273 -9.04 -12.50 -8.55
CA LYS A 273 -8.37 -13.75 -8.11
C LYS A 273 -9.09 -14.40 -6.94
N ILE A 274 -9.54 -13.63 -5.96
CA ILE A 274 -10.34 -14.15 -4.83
C ILE A 274 -11.67 -14.73 -5.33
N LYS A 275 -12.39 -14.02 -6.22
CA LYS A 275 -13.63 -14.49 -6.82
C LYS A 275 -13.45 -15.81 -7.60
N LEU A 276 -12.41 -15.90 -8.43
CA LEU A 276 -12.11 -17.13 -9.18
C LEU A 276 -11.76 -18.31 -8.27
N ARG A 277 -11.04 -18.05 -7.18
CA ARG A 277 -10.71 -19.10 -6.22
C ARG A 277 -11.95 -19.62 -5.50
N ASN A 278 -12.85 -18.74 -5.08
CA ASN A 278 -14.12 -19.15 -4.47
C ASN A 278 -14.99 -19.90 -5.48
N SER A 279 -15.02 -19.48 -6.77
CA SER A 279 -15.69 -20.23 -7.84
C SER A 279 -15.12 -21.65 -7.99
N ALA A 280 -13.79 -21.78 -8.00
CA ALA A 280 -13.13 -23.10 -8.09
C ALA A 280 -13.50 -23.99 -6.90
N HIS A 281 -13.56 -23.44 -5.70
CA HIS A 281 -14.00 -24.18 -4.51
C HIS A 281 -15.45 -24.66 -4.64
N LEU A 282 -16.40 -23.81 -5.08
CA LEU A 282 -17.79 -24.18 -5.33
C LEU A 282 -17.93 -25.31 -6.36
N LEU A 283 -17.08 -25.29 -7.39
CA LEU A 283 -17.06 -26.37 -8.39
C LEU A 283 -16.55 -27.71 -7.80
N LEU A 284 -15.65 -27.69 -6.82
CA LEU A 284 -15.10 -28.88 -6.17
C LEU A 284 -16.09 -29.55 -5.21
N THR A 285 -16.98 -28.78 -4.56
CA THR A 285 -18.03 -29.37 -3.69
C THR A 285 -19.02 -30.23 -4.48
N GLY A 286 -19.11 -30.00 -5.78
CA GLY A 286 -20.03 -30.74 -6.65
C GLY A 286 -21.50 -30.37 -6.51
N GLU A 287 -21.85 -29.47 -5.60
CA GLU A 287 -23.22 -29.01 -5.32
C GLU A 287 -23.69 -27.98 -6.38
N HIS A 288 -22.74 -27.29 -7.03
CA HIS A 288 -23.03 -26.20 -7.94
C HIS A 288 -22.53 -26.50 -9.36
N ASN A 289 -23.33 -26.11 -10.35
CA ASN A 289 -22.89 -26.10 -11.73
C ASN A 289 -22.03 -24.87 -12.06
N VAL A 290 -21.42 -24.86 -13.25
CA VAL A 290 -20.50 -23.78 -13.67
C VAL A 290 -21.19 -22.40 -13.69
N SER A 291 -22.48 -22.35 -14.07
CA SER A 291 -23.24 -21.11 -14.13
C SER A 291 -23.58 -20.57 -12.72
N GLU A 292 -23.97 -21.46 -11.83
CA GLU A 292 -24.24 -21.13 -10.42
C GLU A 292 -22.98 -20.64 -9.72
N ALA A 293 -21.86 -21.36 -9.85
CA ALA A 293 -20.59 -20.96 -9.25
C ALA A 293 -20.13 -19.57 -9.74
N ALA A 294 -20.30 -19.28 -11.04
CA ALA A 294 -20.00 -17.97 -11.60
C ALA A 294 -20.91 -16.88 -11.01
N SER A 295 -22.23 -17.11 -10.98
CA SER A 295 -23.20 -16.16 -10.46
C SER A 295 -22.98 -15.86 -8.96
N MET A 296 -22.77 -16.90 -8.14
CA MET A 296 -22.53 -16.78 -6.70
C MET A 296 -21.24 -16.02 -6.36
N THR A 297 -20.32 -15.92 -7.32
CA THR A 297 -19.08 -15.17 -7.18
C THR A 297 -19.08 -13.86 -7.98
N GLY A 298 -20.28 -13.38 -8.38
CA GLY A 298 -20.49 -12.07 -9.00
C GLY A 298 -19.93 -11.96 -10.42
N PHE A 299 -19.89 -13.05 -11.19
CA PHE A 299 -19.61 -13.02 -12.61
C PHE A 299 -20.92 -13.07 -13.42
N ASN A 300 -21.36 -11.93 -13.93
CA ASN A 300 -22.58 -11.85 -14.75
C ASN A 300 -22.35 -12.21 -16.22
N ASN A 301 -21.10 -12.16 -16.68
CA ASN A 301 -20.73 -12.55 -18.05
C ASN A 301 -20.00 -13.88 -18.05
N MET A 302 -20.69 -14.94 -18.53
CA MET A 302 -20.16 -16.30 -18.59
C MET A 302 -18.95 -16.46 -19.53
N ALA A 303 -18.87 -15.71 -20.62
CA ALA A 303 -17.72 -15.76 -21.51
C ALA A 303 -16.49 -15.20 -20.79
N HIS A 304 -16.63 -14.02 -20.17
CA HIS A 304 -15.57 -13.40 -19.37
C HIS A 304 -15.13 -14.30 -18.20
N PHE A 305 -16.07 -14.93 -17.49
CA PHE A 305 -15.75 -15.89 -16.42
C PHE A 305 -14.88 -17.05 -16.94
N ARG A 306 -15.30 -17.69 -18.05
CA ARG A 306 -14.58 -18.83 -18.64
C ARG A 306 -13.16 -18.45 -19.06
N ASP A 307 -13.00 -17.29 -19.67
CA ASP A 307 -11.69 -16.78 -20.11
C ASP A 307 -10.77 -16.50 -18.90
N CYS A 308 -11.28 -15.81 -17.88
CA CYS A 308 -10.54 -15.53 -16.65
C CYS A 308 -10.17 -16.83 -15.91
N PHE A 309 -11.10 -17.76 -15.79
CA PHE A 309 -10.88 -19.05 -15.11
C PHE A 309 -9.84 -19.89 -15.86
N LYS A 310 -9.95 -19.99 -17.20
CA LYS A 310 -8.97 -20.70 -18.02
C LYS A 310 -7.57 -20.08 -17.93
N LYS A 311 -7.50 -18.73 -17.89
CA LYS A 311 -6.23 -18.03 -17.72
C LYS A 311 -5.59 -18.32 -16.36
N GLU A 312 -6.38 -18.44 -15.29
CA GLU A 312 -5.90 -18.69 -13.93
C GLU A 312 -5.52 -20.16 -13.69
N TYR A 313 -6.38 -21.11 -14.14
CA TYR A 313 -6.22 -22.54 -13.83
C TYR A 313 -5.72 -23.39 -15.01
N GLY A 314 -5.49 -22.78 -16.18
CA GLY A 314 -5.01 -23.48 -17.38
C GLY A 314 -6.06 -24.29 -18.12
N ILE A 315 -7.21 -24.61 -17.52
CA ILE A 315 -8.30 -25.41 -18.07
C ILE A 315 -9.66 -24.73 -17.88
N PRO A 316 -10.67 -25.02 -18.73
CA PRO A 316 -12.01 -24.46 -18.57
C PRO A 316 -12.70 -24.93 -17.27
N PRO A 317 -13.66 -24.14 -16.70
CA PRO A 317 -14.36 -24.50 -15.46
C PRO A 317 -15.05 -25.86 -15.50
N SER A 318 -15.67 -26.21 -16.62
CA SER A 318 -16.34 -27.51 -16.79
C SER A 318 -15.39 -28.69 -16.79
N GLU A 319 -14.19 -28.53 -17.35
CA GLU A 319 -13.14 -29.55 -17.32
C GLU A 319 -12.51 -29.65 -15.94
N TYR A 320 -12.28 -28.49 -15.28
CA TYR A 320 -11.80 -28.40 -13.91
C TYR A 320 -12.75 -29.17 -12.96
N GLN A 321 -14.06 -28.93 -13.04
CA GLN A 321 -15.07 -29.65 -12.27
C GLN A 321 -15.04 -31.17 -12.50
N LYS A 322 -14.97 -31.61 -13.74
CA LYS A 322 -14.89 -33.05 -14.07
C LYS A 322 -13.64 -33.73 -13.55
N ARG A 323 -12.50 -33.00 -13.59
CA ARG A 323 -11.19 -33.56 -13.26
C ARG A 323 -10.93 -33.63 -11.76
N TYR A 324 -11.44 -32.68 -11.00
CA TYR A 324 -11.10 -32.49 -9.59
C TYR A 324 -12.31 -32.62 -8.65
N ARG A 325 -13.51 -32.90 -9.16
CA ARG A 325 -14.69 -33.15 -8.33
C ARG A 325 -14.39 -34.32 -7.40
N GLN A 326 -14.42 -34.03 -6.10
CA GLN A 326 -14.34 -35.05 -5.06
C GLN A 326 -15.68 -35.78 -5.06
N GLY A 327 -15.65 -37.09 -5.36
CA GLY A 327 -16.83 -37.96 -5.39
C GLY A 327 -17.42 -38.22 -4.01
#